data_e6a020994686420c782305e9e0760a69
#
_entry.id   e6a020994686420c782305e9e0760a69
#
_cell.length_a   1.000
_cell.length_b   1.000
_cell.length_c   1.000
_cell.angle_alpha   90.00
_cell.angle_beta   90.00
_cell.angle_gamma   90.00
#
_symmetry.space_group_name_H-M   'P 1'
#
loop_
_entity.id
_entity.type
_entity.pdbx_description
1 polymer ?
#
loop_
_entity_poly.entity_id
_entity_poly.type
_entity_poly.pdbx_seq_one_letter_code
_entity_poly.pdbx_strand_id
1 'polypeptide(L)' 'MTNRERKSMIERWVTEINPKAILRAADARCGARFAVYVVPTPGEFGTRCTDYLPLEQLEQYLLGVFHASEFNERIGRKA' A
#
# COMPACT_ATOMS: atom_id res chain seq x y z
N MET A 1 -14.55 10.72 -6.28
CA MET A 1 -14.23 9.52 -5.46
C MET A 1 -14.15 9.90 -4.00
N THR A 2 -14.86 9.18 -3.14
CA THR A 2 -14.81 9.41 -1.71
C THR A 2 -13.54 8.80 -1.10
N ASN A 3 -13.21 9.22 0.12
CA ASN A 3 -12.07 8.63 0.82
C ASN A 3 -12.26 7.14 1.07
N ARG A 4 -13.50 6.72 1.33
CA ARG A 4 -13.82 5.30 1.53
C ARG A 4 -13.52 4.50 0.26
N GLU A 5 -13.93 5.02 -0.89
CA GLU A 5 -13.70 4.36 -2.17
C GLU A 5 -12.20 4.29 -2.49
N ARG A 6 -11.50 5.39 -2.25
CA ARG A 6 -10.06 5.44 -2.47
C ARG A 6 -9.32 4.45 -1.56
N LYS A 7 -9.73 4.37 -0.30
CA LYS A 7 -9.14 3.43 0.64
C LYS A 7 -9.35 1.99 0.18
N SER A 8 -10.57 1.65 -0.24
CA SER A 8 -10.88 0.31 -0.74
C SER A 8 -10.06 -0.04 -1.97
N MET A 9 -9.89 0.90 -2.88
CA MET A 9 -9.09 0.72 -4.07
C MET A 9 -7.63 0.44 -3.72
N ILE A 10 -7.09 1.22 -2.80
CA ILE A 10 -5.70 1.06 -2.37
C ILE A 10 -5.51 -0.28 -1.66
N GLU A 11 -6.45 -0.68 -0.82
CA GLU A 11 -6.39 -1.99 -0.16
C GLU A 11 -6.35 -3.13 -1.17
N ARG A 12 -7.12 -3.01 -2.24
CA ARG A 12 -7.11 -4.00 -3.32
C ARG A 12 -5.75 -4.04 -3.99
N TRP A 13 -5.18 -2.88 -4.27
CA TRP A 13 -3.87 -2.80 -4.93
C TRP A 13 -2.77 -3.43 -4.07
N VAL A 14 -2.73 -3.12 -2.78
CA VAL A 14 -1.67 -3.69 -1.94
C VAL A 14 -1.84 -5.21 -1.81
N THR A 15 -3.06 -5.70 -1.79
CA THR A 15 -3.32 -7.14 -1.75
C THR A 15 -2.84 -7.83 -3.03
N GLU A 16 -2.95 -7.16 -4.16
CA GLU A 16 -2.43 -7.69 -5.41
C GLU A 16 -0.91 -7.77 -5.42
N ILE A 17 -0.26 -6.77 -4.82
CA ILE A 17 1.21 -6.78 -4.71
C ILE A 17 1.66 -7.88 -3.76
N ASN A 18 0.99 -8.00 -2.62
CA ASN A 18 1.30 -9.01 -1.61
C ASN A 18 0.03 -9.36 -0.84
N PRO A 19 -0.44 -10.62 -0.93
CA PRO A 19 -1.68 -11.04 -0.27
C PRO A 19 -1.68 -10.83 1.26
N LYS A 20 -0.51 -10.68 1.85
CA LYS A 20 -0.37 -10.45 3.30
C LYS A 20 -0.24 -8.99 3.67
N ALA A 21 -0.36 -8.10 2.69
CA ALA A 21 -0.28 -6.67 2.92
C ALA A 21 -1.64 -6.11 3.32
N ILE A 22 -1.63 -5.19 4.27
CA ILE A 22 -2.83 -4.51 4.74
C ILE A 22 -2.52 -3.02 4.94
N LEU A 23 -3.57 -2.23 5.05
CA LEU A 23 -3.45 -0.82 5.44
C LEU A 23 -3.73 -0.68 6.93
N ARG A 24 -2.90 0.09 7.63
CA ARG A 24 -3.14 0.46 9.00
C ARG A 24 -3.23 1.98 9.11
N ALA A 25 -4.22 2.45 9.85
CA ALA A 25 -4.40 3.88 10.08
C ALA A 25 -3.44 4.36 11.15
N ALA A 26 -2.98 5.60 10.98
CA ALA A 26 -2.22 6.28 12.01
C ALA A 26 -3.17 6.74 13.12
N ASP A 27 -2.58 7.29 14.21
CA ASP A 27 -3.35 7.89 15.28
C ASP A 27 -4.25 8.99 14.71
N ALA A 28 -5.49 9.02 15.17
CA ALA A 28 -6.49 9.99 14.72
C ALA A 28 -6.04 11.45 14.87
N ARG A 29 -5.13 11.71 15.77
CA ARG A 29 -4.61 13.07 16.00
C ARG A 29 -3.83 13.60 14.80
N CYS A 30 -3.29 12.72 13.98
CA CYS A 30 -2.46 13.09 12.83
C CYS A 30 -3.26 13.19 11.54
N GLY A 31 -4.60 13.09 11.62
CA GLY A 31 -5.44 13.08 10.45
C GLY A 31 -5.53 11.71 9.82
N ALA A 32 -6.15 11.65 8.65
CA ALA A 32 -6.39 10.38 7.97
C ALA A 32 -5.15 9.95 7.19
N ARG A 33 -4.21 9.34 7.88
CA ARG A 33 -2.97 8.84 7.28
C ARG A 33 -2.90 7.34 7.46
N PHE A 34 -2.33 6.68 6.47
CA PHE A 34 -2.27 5.22 6.41
C PHE A 34 -0.90 4.76 5.97
N ALA A 35 -0.53 3.57 6.41
CA ALA A 35 0.71 2.92 5.97
C ALA A 35 0.42 1.50 5.55
N VAL A 36 1.24 0.97 4.67
CA VAL A 36 1.16 -0.44 4.24
C VAL A 36 2.00 -1.27 5.21
N TYR A 37 1.40 -2.33 5.72
CA TYR A 37 2.07 -3.31 6.58
C TYR A 37 1.97 -4.68 5.93
N VAL A 38 3.03 -5.47 6.07
CA VAL A 38 3.00 -6.88 5.68
C VAL A 38 2.91 -7.70 6.96
N VAL A 39 1.89 -8.55 7.04
CA VAL A 39 1.61 -9.40 8.21
C VAL A 39 1.70 -10.86 7.78
N PRO A 40 2.90 -11.46 7.77
CA PRO A 40 3.07 -12.84 7.31
C PRO A 40 2.34 -13.85 8.19
N THR A 41 2.26 -13.59 9.48
CA THR A 41 1.63 -14.50 10.44
C THR A 41 0.39 -13.84 11.02
N PRO A 42 -0.81 -14.46 10.89
CA PRO A 42 -2.03 -13.92 11.45
C PRO A 42 -1.89 -13.67 12.96
N GLY A 43 -2.43 -12.56 13.42
CA GLY A 43 -2.37 -12.19 14.83
C GLY A 43 -1.17 -11.36 15.21
N GLU A 44 -0.16 -11.24 14.38
CA GLU A 44 0.98 -10.39 14.62
C GLU A 44 0.72 -8.98 14.09
N PHE A 45 1.48 -8.01 14.60
CA PHE A 45 1.35 -6.63 14.16
C PHE A 45 1.85 -6.43 12.73
N GLY A 46 2.92 -7.10 12.36
CA GLY A 46 3.49 -7.00 11.03
C GLY A 46 4.60 -5.97 10.94
N THR A 47 5.11 -5.80 9.72
CA THR A 47 6.21 -4.88 9.44
C THR A 47 5.73 -3.74 8.56
N ARG A 48 6.01 -2.52 8.96
CA ARG A 48 5.65 -1.33 8.19
C ARG A 48 6.55 -1.21 6.96
N CYS A 49 5.93 -1.04 5.80
CA CYS A 49 6.65 -0.93 4.53
C CYS A 49 6.70 0.50 3.99
N THR A 50 5.80 1.37 4.43
CA THR A 50 5.75 2.77 3.99
C THR A 50 5.61 3.69 5.19
N ASP A 51 5.84 4.98 4.97
CA ASP A 51 5.48 5.99 5.96
C ASP A 51 3.97 6.12 6.03
N TYR A 52 3.47 6.75 7.10
CA TYR A 52 2.06 7.09 7.19
C TYR A 52 1.78 8.27 6.30
N LEU A 53 0.97 8.07 5.27
CA LEU A 53 0.69 9.06 4.24
C LEU A 53 -0.81 9.28 4.08
N PRO A 54 -1.23 10.49 3.69
CA PRO A 54 -2.61 10.68 3.25
C PRO A 54 -2.92 9.77 2.08
N LEU A 55 -4.20 9.39 1.93
CA LEU A 55 -4.59 8.45 0.88
C LEU A 55 -4.15 8.87 -0.51
N GLU A 56 -4.22 10.16 -0.82
CA GLU A 56 -3.79 10.63 -2.14
C GLU A 56 -2.31 10.39 -2.40
N GLN A 57 -1.48 10.63 -1.40
CA GLN A 57 -0.03 10.41 -1.55
C GLN A 57 0.29 8.93 -1.59
N LEU A 58 -0.43 8.14 -0.80
CA LEU A 58 -0.26 6.69 -0.81
C LEU A 58 -0.63 6.11 -2.17
N GLU A 59 -1.70 6.62 -2.77
CA GLU A 59 -2.11 6.24 -4.10
C GLU A 59 -1.00 6.49 -5.12
N GLN A 60 -0.41 7.67 -5.10
CA GLN A 60 0.67 8.02 -6.01
C GLN A 60 1.90 7.14 -5.81
N TYR A 61 2.23 6.87 -4.55
CA TYR A 61 3.33 5.98 -4.23
C TYR A 61 3.12 4.58 -4.81
N LEU A 62 1.92 4.03 -4.65
CA LEU A 62 1.60 2.69 -5.12
C LEU A 62 1.54 2.61 -6.64
N LEU A 63 1.06 3.66 -7.29
CA LEU A 63 1.09 3.71 -8.75
C LEU A 63 2.52 3.63 -9.26
N GLY A 64 3.46 4.32 -8.61
CA GLY A 64 4.86 4.23 -8.95
C GLY A 64 5.41 2.82 -8.80
N VAL A 65 5.04 2.13 -7.72
CA VAL A 65 5.46 0.75 -7.49
C VAL A 65 4.92 -0.18 -8.58
N PHE A 66 3.64 -0.05 -8.92
CA PHE A 66 3.04 -0.85 -9.98
C PHE A 66 3.73 -0.61 -11.31
N HIS A 67 3.93 0.64 -11.67
CA HIS A 67 4.55 0.98 -12.95
C HIS A 67 5.98 0.46 -13.04
N ALA A 68 6.72 0.54 -11.94
CA ALA A 68 8.09 0.04 -11.92
C ALA A 68 8.12 -1.48 -12.12
N SER A 69 7.24 -2.21 -11.45
CA SER A 69 7.14 -3.66 -11.59
C SER A 69 6.78 -4.05 -13.02
N GLU A 70 5.79 -3.39 -13.58
CA GLU A 70 5.34 -3.63 -14.94
C GLU A 70 6.45 -3.36 -15.95
N PHE A 71 7.16 -2.27 -15.75
CA PHE A 71 8.27 -1.90 -16.62
C PHE A 71 9.37 -2.97 -16.59
N ASN A 72 9.72 -3.44 -15.40
CA ASN A 72 10.75 -4.47 -15.24
C ASN A 72 10.37 -5.77 -15.93
N GLU A 73 9.11 -6.17 -15.83
CA GLU A 73 8.62 -7.34 -16.53
C GLU A 73 8.69 -7.17 -18.04
N ARG A 74 8.30 -5.99 -18.52
CA ARG A 74 8.22 -5.72 -19.94
C ARG A 74 9.56 -5.77 -20.64
N ILE A 75 10.59 -5.25 -20.01
CA ILE A 75 11.92 -5.26 -20.61
C ILE A 75 12.69 -6.54 -20.31
N GLY A 76 12.08 -7.45 -19.56
CA GLY A 76 12.65 -8.75 -19.29
C GLY A 76 13.93 -8.73 -18.48
N ARG A 77 14.21 -7.66 -17.78
CA ARG A 77 15.44 -7.56 -17.03
C ARG A 77 15.37 -8.35 -15.73
N LYS A 78 16.51 -8.82 -15.34
CA LYS A 78 16.62 -9.50 -14.06
C LYS A 78 16.96 -8.50 -12.98
N ALA A 79 16.36 -8.68 -11.86
CA ALA A 79 16.67 -7.84 -10.73
C ALA A 79 18.08 -8.15 -10.22
#